data_dbf18f2307193f7c3444e1510e8d5d69
#
_entry.id   dbf18f2307193f7c3444e1510e8d5d69
#
_cell.length_a   1.000
_cell.length_b   1.000
_cell.length_c   1.000
_cell.angle_alpha   90.00
_cell.angle_beta   90.00
_cell.angle_gamma   90.00
#
_symmetry.space_group_name_H-M   'P 1'
#
loop_
_entity.id
_entity.type
_entity.pdbx_description
1 polymer ?
#
loop_
_entity_poly.entity_id
_entity_poly.type
_entity_poly.pdbx_seq_one_letter_code
_entity_poly.pdbx_strand_id
1 'polypeptide(L)'
;MSQAQLPESPSGGSSPQAGAARESALNPGVAKREVWAWAMYDFANSGYTTVILTAVFSTYFVGVVGGGAPWATLAWTAALSLSYLLIMLTMPTLGARADASGSKRRLLYSSTIGCVAATLVLTQAGPGDVWLALAAIVVSNYCYCVGESVVAAFLPELARPKALGRVSGWGWSFGYCGGMLTLGLSLLVVTWAQGRGMTAEHFVPWVIVVTCSVFALAALPSFLLLKERARPEAVKPQALHMLRRLAYAWRETGQHFPEFRRLLMCIACYQAGISVVITLAAVYASEVMGFSTPQIMLLVFTVNIGAAAGAFSFGYVQDRIGHKPALAITLCGWIVMVLVAYAAVTAPVFWVAATLAGLCMGTTQSAGRAMTGALAPAGRLAEFFSLWTFAVQLAAVIGPLTYGLVTWGTEGNHRLAILVTGLFFVGGLILLSRVDMQRGLARRHAA
;
A
#
# COMPACT_ATOMS: atom_id res chain seq x y z
N MET A 1 26.92 -35.87 -75.10
CA MET A 1 26.94 -34.42 -75.09
C MET A 1 25.58 -33.95 -74.64
N SER A 2 25.42 -33.63 -73.36
CA SER A 2 24.24 -32.97 -72.87
C SER A 2 24.69 -32.14 -71.68
N GLN A 3 24.59 -30.83 -71.83
CA GLN A 3 24.89 -29.84 -70.74
C GLN A 3 23.74 -29.79 -69.75
N ALA A 4 24.05 -30.06 -68.53
CA ALA A 4 23.10 -29.82 -67.41
C ALA A 4 23.19 -28.34 -67.00
N GLN A 5 22.06 -27.61 -67.10
CA GLN A 5 21.87 -26.27 -66.58
C GLN A 5 21.66 -26.37 -65.10
N LEU A 6 22.42 -25.58 -64.31
CA LEU A 6 22.21 -25.32 -62.88
C LEU A 6 21.09 -24.28 -62.73
N PRO A 7 20.20 -24.44 -61.82
CA PRO A 7 19.20 -23.40 -61.53
C PRO A 7 19.79 -22.25 -60.65
N GLU A 8 19.50 -21.02 -61.10
CA GLU A 8 19.83 -19.77 -60.39
C GLU A 8 19.14 -19.69 -59.06
N SER A 9 19.88 -19.31 -58.02
CA SER A 9 19.36 -18.99 -56.70
C SER A 9 18.63 -17.66 -56.75
N PRO A 10 17.41 -17.54 -56.13
CA PRO A 10 16.73 -16.27 -56.01
C PRO A 10 17.43 -15.39 -54.96
N SER A 11 17.81 -14.20 -55.40
CA SER A 11 18.33 -13.11 -54.58
C SER A 11 17.42 -12.81 -53.39
N GLY A 12 17.97 -12.95 -52.20
CA GLY A 12 17.29 -12.63 -50.94
C GLY A 12 16.92 -11.16 -50.84
N GLY A 13 15.65 -10.89 -50.98
CA GLY A 13 15.06 -9.64 -50.50
C GLY A 13 15.09 -9.61 -48.98
N SER A 14 15.98 -8.80 -48.43
CA SER A 14 15.96 -8.44 -47.02
C SER A 14 14.68 -7.65 -46.71
N SER A 15 13.68 -8.34 -46.18
CA SER A 15 12.50 -7.69 -45.58
C SER A 15 12.98 -6.78 -44.47
N PRO A 16 12.52 -5.50 -44.42
CA PRO A 16 12.81 -4.64 -43.28
C PRO A 16 12.24 -5.30 -42.02
N GLN A 17 13.08 -5.54 -41.04
CA GLN A 17 12.64 -5.97 -39.72
C GLN A 17 11.53 -5.02 -39.24
N ALA A 18 10.30 -5.51 -39.26
CA ALA A 18 9.15 -4.83 -38.66
C ALA A 18 9.53 -4.46 -37.23
N GLY A 19 9.46 -3.16 -36.95
CA GLY A 19 9.84 -2.59 -35.69
C GLY A 19 9.29 -3.42 -34.54
N ALA A 20 10.14 -3.74 -33.58
CA ALA A 20 9.82 -4.55 -32.41
C ALA A 20 8.52 -4.04 -31.78
N ALA A 21 7.44 -4.73 -32.03
CA ALA A 21 6.15 -4.44 -31.45
C ALA A 21 6.38 -4.41 -29.93
N ARG A 22 6.20 -3.24 -29.32
CA ARG A 22 6.35 -3.07 -27.86
C ARG A 22 5.55 -4.18 -27.19
N GLU A 23 6.24 -5.16 -26.61
CA GLU A 23 5.60 -6.27 -25.93
C GLU A 23 4.56 -5.75 -24.96
N SER A 24 3.32 -6.22 -25.08
CA SER A 24 2.22 -5.78 -24.18
C SER A 24 2.63 -5.98 -22.73
N ALA A 25 2.41 -4.98 -21.89
CA ALA A 25 2.63 -5.07 -20.44
C ALA A 25 1.72 -6.09 -19.75
N LEU A 26 0.66 -6.48 -20.43
CA LEU A 26 -0.45 -7.23 -19.85
C LEU A 26 -0.36 -8.71 -20.23
N ASN A 27 -0.87 -9.55 -19.34
CA ASN A 27 -1.01 -10.97 -19.60
C ASN A 27 -1.95 -11.24 -20.79
N PRO A 28 -1.81 -12.36 -21.51
CA PRO A 28 -2.72 -12.74 -22.58
C PRO A 28 -4.18 -12.74 -22.11
N GLY A 29 -5.06 -12.12 -22.91
CA GLY A 29 -6.50 -12.03 -22.58
C GLY A 29 -6.87 -10.96 -21.55
N VAL A 30 -5.92 -10.15 -21.06
CA VAL A 30 -6.19 -9.02 -20.18
C VAL A 30 -6.40 -7.75 -20.99
N ALA A 31 -7.56 -7.11 -20.81
CA ALA A 31 -7.89 -5.84 -21.48
C ALA A 31 -7.36 -4.65 -20.68
N LYS A 32 -6.94 -3.57 -21.35
CA LYS A 32 -6.49 -2.31 -20.68
C LYS A 32 -7.54 -1.76 -19.73
N ARG A 33 -8.84 -1.86 -20.08
CA ARG A 33 -9.98 -1.44 -19.22
C ARG A 33 -10.03 -2.19 -17.89
N GLU A 34 -9.57 -3.44 -17.84
CA GLU A 34 -9.52 -4.25 -16.63
C GLU A 34 -8.41 -3.78 -15.68
N VAL A 35 -7.24 -3.44 -16.24
CA VAL A 35 -6.14 -2.86 -15.46
C VAL A 35 -6.50 -1.47 -14.93
N TRP A 36 -7.17 -0.66 -15.75
CA TRP A 36 -7.71 0.61 -15.30
C TRP A 36 -8.71 0.42 -14.16
N ALA A 37 -9.62 -0.54 -14.29
CA ALA A 37 -10.59 -0.85 -13.25
C ALA A 37 -9.91 -1.33 -11.95
N TRP A 38 -8.84 -2.12 -12.05
CA TRP A 38 -8.03 -2.52 -10.92
C TRP A 38 -7.34 -1.32 -10.24
N ALA A 39 -6.75 -0.42 -11.01
CA ALA A 39 -6.12 0.80 -10.49
C ALA A 39 -7.15 1.76 -9.86
N MET A 40 -8.40 1.77 -10.36
CA MET A 40 -9.51 2.53 -9.75
C MET A 40 -9.88 2.02 -8.35
N TYR A 41 -9.55 0.78 -7.98
CA TYR A 41 -9.70 0.33 -6.61
C TYR A 41 -8.67 0.97 -5.68
N ASP A 42 -7.41 1.07 -6.11
CA ASP A 42 -6.38 1.80 -5.35
C ASP A 42 -6.77 3.29 -5.19
N PHE A 43 -7.37 3.89 -6.24
CA PHE A 43 -7.93 5.25 -6.18
C PHE A 43 -9.05 5.36 -5.13
N ALA A 44 -10.00 4.45 -5.13
CA ALA A 44 -11.14 4.41 -4.21
C ALA A 44 -10.69 4.30 -2.75
N ASN A 45 -9.80 3.38 -2.51
CA ASN A 45 -9.29 2.92 -1.25
C ASN A 45 -8.47 4.00 -0.50
N SER A 46 -7.66 4.77 -1.21
CA SER A 46 -6.77 5.79 -0.61
C SER A 46 -7.53 6.98 0.00
N GLY A 47 -8.74 7.26 -0.47
CA GLY A 47 -9.58 8.30 0.14
C GLY A 47 -9.97 7.98 1.58
N TYR A 48 -10.25 6.71 1.87
CA TYR A 48 -10.59 6.25 3.22
C TYR A 48 -9.43 6.48 4.22
N THR A 49 -8.22 6.07 3.88
CA THR A 49 -7.06 6.25 4.75
C THR A 49 -6.74 7.72 4.98
N THR A 50 -6.79 8.52 3.93
CA THR A 50 -6.44 9.93 4.00
C THR A 50 -7.45 10.73 4.81
N VAL A 51 -8.75 10.53 4.60
CA VAL A 51 -9.80 11.34 5.25
C VAL A 51 -10.24 10.76 6.58
N ILE A 52 -10.51 9.47 6.64
CA ILE A 52 -11.06 8.85 7.86
C ILE A 52 -9.95 8.56 8.87
N LEU A 53 -8.88 7.86 8.45
CA LEU A 53 -7.86 7.43 9.41
C LEU A 53 -6.91 8.55 9.81
N THR A 54 -6.66 9.53 8.92
CA THR A 54 -5.56 10.48 9.13
C THR A 54 -6.03 11.92 9.34
N ALA A 55 -6.89 12.48 8.46
CA ALA A 55 -7.08 13.94 8.43
C ALA A 55 -8.31 14.43 9.21
N VAL A 56 -9.50 13.83 9.01
CA VAL A 56 -10.75 14.41 9.48
C VAL A 56 -11.38 13.65 10.64
N PHE A 57 -11.68 12.36 10.45
CA PHE A 57 -12.41 11.64 11.50
C PHE A 57 -11.53 11.33 12.71
N SER A 58 -10.25 11.10 12.56
CA SER A 58 -9.32 10.90 13.69
C SER A 58 -9.30 12.12 14.62
N THR A 59 -9.23 13.34 14.06
CA THR A 59 -9.25 14.59 14.83
C THR A 59 -10.63 14.85 15.44
N TYR A 60 -11.70 14.55 14.70
CA TYR A 60 -13.06 14.65 15.20
C TYR A 60 -13.32 13.69 16.38
N PHE A 61 -12.84 12.44 16.26
CA PHE A 61 -12.95 11.47 17.34
C PHE A 61 -12.27 11.97 18.62
N VAL A 62 -11.03 12.44 18.52
CA VAL A 62 -10.29 12.90 19.70
C VAL A 62 -10.90 14.17 20.29
N GLY A 63 -11.22 15.15 19.44
CA GLY A 63 -11.67 16.47 19.91
C GLY A 63 -13.13 16.53 20.32
N VAL A 64 -14.01 15.80 19.61
CA VAL A 64 -15.47 15.90 19.79
C VAL A 64 -16.06 14.64 20.42
N VAL A 65 -15.91 13.49 19.79
CA VAL A 65 -16.49 12.23 20.29
C VAL A 65 -15.90 11.86 21.66
N GLY A 66 -14.58 11.97 21.82
CA GLY A 66 -13.84 11.74 23.05
C GLY A 66 -13.76 12.97 23.97
N GLY A 67 -14.34 14.12 23.56
CA GLY A 67 -14.40 15.34 24.37
C GLY A 67 -13.02 15.95 24.69
N GLY A 68 -11.97 15.70 23.89
CA GLY A 68 -10.61 16.15 24.17
C GLY A 68 -9.94 15.46 25.37
N ALA A 69 -10.51 14.35 25.85
CA ALA A 69 -10.00 13.64 27.00
C ALA A 69 -8.61 13.02 26.73
N PRO A 70 -7.69 12.98 27.71
CA PRO A 70 -6.33 12.44 27.53
C PRO A 70 -6.27 10.99 27.01
N TRP A 71 -7.31 10.19 27.30
CA TRP A 71 -7.44 8.80 26.84
C TRP A 71 -7.90 8.66 25.39
N ALA A 72 -8.50 9.72 24.77
CA ALA A 72 -9.14 9.60 23.46
C ALA A 72 -8.15 9.21 22.34
N THR A 73 -6.95 9.78 22.33
CA THR A 73 -5.89 9.39 21.38
C THR A 73 -5.44 7.94 21.59
N LEU A 74 -5.34 7.49 22.84
CA LEU A 74 -4.99 6.11 23.15
C LEU A 74 -6.08 5.15 22.69
N ALA A 75 -7.36 5.48 22.92
CA ALA A 75 -8.48 4.67 22.46
C ALA A 75 -8.53 4.54 20.95
N TRP A 76 -8.29 5.65 20.20
CA TRP A 76 -8.20 5.65 18.75
C TRP A 76 -7.09 4.72 18.24
N THR A 77 -5.88 4.88 18.77
CA THR A 77 -4.73 4.05 18.36
C THR A 77 -4.88 2.59 18.76
N ALA A 78 -5.52 2.31 19.91
CA ALA A 78 -5.84 0.96 20.34
C ALA A 78 -6.86 0.28 19.40
N ALA A 79 -7.89 1.01 18.95
CA ALA A 79 -8.87 0.48 17.99
C ALA A 79 -8.21 0.14 16.63
N LEU A 80 -7.35 1.01 16.12
CA LEU A 80 -6.57 0.72 14.89
C LEU A 80 -5.65 -0.48 15.09
N SER A 81 -4.94 -0.54 16.22
CA SER A 81 -4.06 -1.68 16.55
C SER A 81 -4.84 -2.99 16.65
N LEU A 82 -6.05 -2.96 17.21
CA LEU A 82 -6.94 -4.12 17.26
C LEU A 82 -7.34 -4.58 15.85
N SER A 83 -7.69 -3.66 14.95
CA SER A 83 -8.01 -4.02 13.57
C SER A 83 -6.80 -4.61 12.84
N TYR A 84 -5.59 -4.09 13.07
CA TYR A 84 -4.35 -4.63 12.51
C TYR A 84 -4.04 -6.03 13.06
N LEU A 85 -4.26 -6.25 14.34
CA LEU A 85 -4.12 -7.58 14.95
C LEU A 85 -5.12 -8.58 14.35
N LEU A 86 -6.37 -8.18 14.20
CA LEU A 86 -7.42 -9.02 13.59
C LEU A 86 -7.06 -9.40 12.15
N ILE A 87 -6.60 -8.45 11.33
CA ILE A 87 -6.20 -8.76 9.94
C ILE A 87 -4.97 -9.68 9.88
N MET A 88 -3.95 -9.44 10.73
CA MET A 88 -2.77 -10.30 10.80
C MET A 88 -3.12 -11.74 11.12
N LEU A 89 -4.11 -11.96 11.98
CA LEU A 89 -4.55 -13.30 12.39
C LEU A 89 -5.47 -13.96 11.34
N THR A 90 -6.38 -13.21 10.72
CA THR A 90 -7.44 -13.79 9.86
C THR A 90 -7.02 -13.90 8.40
N MET A 91 -6.24 -12.95 7.89
CA MET A 91 -5.96 -12.83 6.46
C MET A 91 -5.26 -14.05 5.86
N PRO A 92 -4.28 -14.72 6.52
CA PRO A 92 -3.67 -15.93 5.98
C PRO A 92 -4.69 -17.07 5.73
N THR A 93 -5.75 -17.11 6.54
CA THR A 93 -6.83 -18.09 6.35
C THR A 93 -7.79 -17.66 5.25
N LEU A 94 -8.15 -16.37 5.21
CA LEU A 94 -9.03 -15.82 4.20
C LEU A 94 -8.39 -15.88 2.81
N GLY A 95 -7.11 -15.52 2.69
CA GLY A 95 -6.36 -15.58 1.43
C GLY A 95 -6.28 -16.99 0.86
N ALA A 96 -5.88 -17.95 1.69
CA ALA A 96 -5.79 -19.34 1.25
C ALA A 96 -7.16 -19.93 0.87
N ARG A 97 -8.24 -19.55 1.56
CA ARG A 97 -9.60 -19.97 1.18
C ARG A 97 -10.04 -19.31 -0.12
N ALA A 98 -9.71 -18.04 -0.32
CA ALA A 98 -10.04 -17.30 -1.54
C ALA A 98 -9.33 -17.89 -2.77
N ASP A 99 -8.06 -18.29 -2.65
CA ASP A 99 -7.33 -18.99 -3.72
C ASP A 99 -7.92 -20.36 -3.99
N ALA A 100 -8.13 -21.18 -2.96
CA ALA A 100 -8.66 -22.54 -3.10
C ALA A 100 -10.07 -22.60 -3.69
N SER A 101 -10.91 -21.58 -3.44
CA SER A 101 -12.29 -21.52 -3.95
C SER A 101 -12.46 -20.64 -5.19
N GLY A 102 -11.41 -19.97 -5.67
CA GLY A 102 -11.52 -19.01 -6.76
C GLY A 102 -12.48 -17.85 -6.43
N SER A 103 -12.44 -17.33 -5.20
CA SER A 103 -13.44 -16.37 -4.72
C SER A 103 -12.85 -15.04 -4.27
N LYS A 104 -11.68 -14.63 -4.81
CA LYS A 104 -11.05 -13.33 -4.51
C LYS A 104 -11.98 -12.15 -4.79
N ARG A 105 -12.72 -12.18 -5.91
CA ARG A 105 -13.71 -11.13 -6.22
C ARG A 105 -14.79 -11.03 -5.16
N ARG A 106 -15.34 -12.17 -4.69
CA ARG A 106 -16.38 -12.17 -3.65
C ARG A 106 -15.84 -11.58 -2.35
N LEU A 107 -14.61 -11.92 -1.98
CA LEU A 107 -13.94 -11.38 -0.80
C LEU A 107 -13.70 -9.87 -0.94
N LEU A 108 -13.29 -9.40 -2.14
CA LEU A 108 -13.11 -7.99 -2.44
C LEU A 108 -14.45 -7.22 -2.30
N TYR A 109 -15.55 -7.76 -2.82
CA TYR A 109 -16.87 -7.13 -2.74
C TYR A 109 -17.37 -7.04 -1.30
N SER A 110 -17.31 -8.16 -0.56
CA SER A 110 -17.78 -8.18 0.82
C SER A 110 -16.99 -7.26 1.73
N SER A 111 -15.65 -7.19 1.55
CA SER A 111 -14.79 -6.29 2.32
C SER A 111 -15.06 -4.81 1.97
N THR A 112 -15.27 -4.49 0.70
CA THR A 112 -15.59 -3.11 0.29
C THR A 112 -16.94 -2.67 0.84
N ILE A 113 -17.98 -3.51 0.70
CA ILE A 113 -19.30 -3.21 1.25
C ILE A 113 -19.22 -3.07 2.77
N GLY A 114 -18.51 -3.98 3.44
CA GLY A 114 -18.30 -3.91 4.89
C GLY A 114 -17.56 -2.64 5.32
N CYS A 115 -16.53 -2.23 4.59
CA CYS A 115 -15.80 -0.99 4.86
C CYS A 115 -16.71 0.24 4.72
N VAL A 116 -17.41 0.37 3.59
CA VAL A 116 -18.31 1.50 3.32
C VAL A 116 -19.46 1.54 4.34
N ALA A 117 -20.10 0.41 4.62
CA ALA A 117 -21.20 0.34 5.58
C ALA A 117 -20.75 0.72 6.99
N ALA A 118 -19.64 0.14 7.48
CA ALA A 118 -19.11 0.48 8.79
C ALA A 118 -18.63 1.95 8.86
N THR A 119 -18.07 2.49 7.78
CA THR A 119 -17.70 3.91 7.72
C THR A 119 -18.94 4.81 7.75
N LEU A 120 -20.03 4.44 7.08
CA LEU A 120 -21.29 5.18 7.16
C LEU A 120 -21.89 5.19 8.57
N VAL A 121 -21.70 4.14 9.39
CA VAL A 121 -22.13 4.14 10.80
C VAL A 121 -21.47 5.27 11.58
N LEU A 122 -20.24 5.69 11.23
CA LEU A 122 -19.54 6.80 11.87
C LEU A 122 -20.27 8.15 11.71
N THR A 123 -21.20 8.29 10.76
CA THR A 123 -22.03 9.51 10.62
C THR A 123 -22.95 9.74 11.82
N GLN A 124 -23.19 8.70 12.61
CA GLN A 124 -24.03 8.75 13.81
C GLN A 124 -23.23 9.01 15.09
N ALA A 125 -21.90 9.04 15.00
CA ALA A 125 -21.03 9.21 16.17
C ALA A 125 -20.99 10.70 16.56
N GLY A 126 -21.73 11.05 17.59
CA GLY A 126 -21.72 12.36 18.25
C GLY A 126 -20.85 12.38 19.53
N PRO A 127 -20.89 13.50 20.29
CA PRO A 127 -20.20 13.62 21.57
C PRO A 127 -20.59 12.50 22.55
N GLY A 128 -19.62 11.74 23.03
CA GLY A 128 -19.82 10.63 23.95
C GLY A 128 -20.10 9.26 23.32
N ASP A 129 -20.35 9.17 22.01
CA ASP A 129 -20.60 7.89 21.31
C ASP A 129 -19.31 7.11 21.01
N VAL A 130 -18.43 7.05 22.00
CA VAL A 130 -17.07 6.49 21.89
C VAL A 130 -17.09 5.03 21.43
N TRP A 131 -17.93 4.20 22.04
CA TRP A 131 -17.98 2.77 21.72
C TRP A 131 -18.50 2.50 20.30
N LEU A 132 -19.49 3.28 19.86
CA LEU A 132 -20.00 3.20 18.49
C LEU A 132 -18.90 3.53 17.49
N ALA A 133 -18.18 4.65 17.70
CA ALA A 133 -17.10 5.09 16.84
C ALA A 133 -15.93 4.07 16.80
N LEU A 134 -15.50 3.57 17.97
CA LEU A 134 -14.42 2.58 18.05
C LEU A 134 -14.80 1.26 17.40
N ALA A 135 -16.01 0.75 17.63
CA ALA A 135 -16.47 -0.48 16.98
C ALA A 135 -16.54 -0.33 15.46
N ALA A 136 -17.11 0.77 14.98
CA ALA A 136 -17.24 1.05 13.56
C ALA A 136 -15.87 1.21 12.87
N ILE A 137 -14.90 1.90 13.53
CA ILE A 137 -13.55 2.06 12.94
C ILE A 137 -12.78 0.74 12.92
N VAL A 138 -12.91 -0.11 13.94
CA VAL A 138 -12.28 -1.45 13.93
C VAL A 138 -12.79 -2.28 12.76
N VAL A 139 -14.11 -2.31 12.53
CA VAL A 139 -14.72 -3.07 11.44
C VAL A 139 -14.37 -2.47 10.09
N SER A 140 -14.47 -1.14 9.91
CA SER A 140 -14.18 -0.48 8.63
C SER A 140 -12.71 -0.65 8.24
N ASN A 141 -11.77 -0.44 9.19
CA ASN A 141 -10.35 -0.58 8.92
C ASN A 141 -9.93 -2.04 8.68
N TYR A 142 -10.55 -2.99 9.40
CA TYR A 142 -10.36 -4.41 9.12
C TYR A 142 -10.78 -4.75 7.68
N CYS A 143 -11.98 -4.34 7.28
CA CYS A 143 -12.50 -4.56 5.92
C CYS A 143 -11.65 -3.86 4.86
N TYR A 144 -11.19 -2.63 5.13
CA TYR A 144 -10.23 -1.92 4.28
C TYR A 144 -8.96 -2.75 4.02
N CYS A 145 -8.31 -3.23 5.08
CA CYS A 145 -7.08 -4.02 4.97
C CYS A 145 -7.29 -5.36 4.21
N VAL A 146 -8.47 -6.01 4.38
CA VAL A 146 -8.83 -7.18 3.57
C VAL A 146 -8.91 -6.81 2.10
N GLY A 147 -9.60 -5.74 1.74
CA GLY A 147 -9.74 -5.27 0.36
C GLY A 147 -8.40 -4.94 -0.28
N GLU A 148 -7.52 -4.23 0.44
CA GLU A 148 -6.16 -3.88 -0.03
C GLU A 148 -5.32 -5.11 -0.32
N SER A 149 -5.33 -6.09 0.60
CA SER A 149 -4.59 -7.34 0.42
C SER A 149 -5.09 -8.14 -0.80
N VAL A 150 -6.40 -8.22 -0.97
CA VAL A 150 -7.03 -8.97 -2.06
C VAL A 150 -6.81 -8.30 -3.41
N VAL A 151 -6.98 -6.97 -3.51
CA VAL A 151 -6.76 -6.26 -4.78
C VAL A 151 -5.30 -6.35 -5.22
N ALA A 152 -4.36 -6.31 -4.28
CA ALA A 152 -2.95 -6.50 -4.58
C ALA A 152 -2.65 -7.89 -5.19
N ALA A 153 -3.37 -8.94 -4.76
CA ALA A 153 -3.23 -10.30 -5.27
C ALA A 153 -3.68 -10.48 -6.74
N PHE A 154 -4.41 -9.53 -7.32
CA PHE A 154 -4.75 -9.53 -8.75
C PHE A 154 -3.60 -9.03 -9.65
N LEU A 155 -2.63 -8.29 -9.12
CA LEU A 155 -1.54 -7.71 -9.92
C LEU A 155 -0.80 -8.75 -10.80
N PRO A 156 -0.39 -9.93 -10.30
CA PRO A 156 0.30 -10.93 -11.14
C PRO A 156 -0.60 -11.59 -12.18
N GLU A 157 -1.93 -11.54 -12.00
CA GLU A 157 -2.88 -12.05 -13.00
C GLU A 157 -3.08 -11.06 -14.15
N LEU A 158 -2.86 -9.77 -13.91
CA LEU A 158 -3.06 -8.69 -14.88
C LEU A 158 -1.78 -8.39 -15.67
N ALA A 159 -0.64 -8.36 -15.00
CA ALA A 159 0.63 -7.91 -15.55
C ALA A 159 1.57 -9.06 -15.87
N ARG A 160 2.28 -8.96 -16.99
CA ARG A 160 3.39 -9.88 -17.31
C ARG A 160 4.52 -9.71 -16.27
N PRO A 161 5.32 -10.76 -15.99
CA PRO A 161 6.42 -10.69 -15.03
C PRO A 161 7.39 -9.51 -15.26
N LYS A 162 7.67 -9.17 -16.52
CA LYS A 162 8.53 -8.04 -16.91
C LYS A 162 7.87 -6.66 -16.78
N ALA A 163 6.59 -6.60 -16.42
CA ALA A 163 5.81 -5.36 -16.37
C ALA A 163 5.13 -5.14 -15.00
N LEU A 164 5.42 -5.98 -14.03
CA LEU A 164 4.85 -5.89 -12.68
C LEU A 164 5.16 -4.55 -12.01
N GLY A 165 6.36 -3.99 -12.21
CA GLY A 165 6.76 -2.71 -11.65
C GLY A 165 5.90 -1.57 -12.15
N ARG A 166 5.77 -1.39 -13.47
CA ARG A 166 4.97 -0.29 -14.04
C ARG A 166 3.48 -0.43 -13.76
N VAL A 167 2.91 -1.65 -13.82
CA VAL A 167 1.49 -1.84 -13.54
C VAL A 167 1.20 -1.58 -12.06
N SER A 168 2.06 -2.05 -11.15
CA SER A 168 2.00 -1.70 -9.74
C SER A 168 2.11 -0.19 -9.51
N GLY A 169 3.04 0.48 -10.22
CA GLY A 169 3.21 1.92 -10.19
C GLY A 169 1.97 2.69 -10.63
N TRP A 170 1.26 2.24 -11.67
CA TRP A 170 -0.01 2.82 -12.07
C TRP A 170 -1.05 2.75 -10.95
N GLY A 171 -1.23 1.58 -10.31
CA GLY A 171 -2.17 1.43 -9.20
C GLY A 171 -1.87 2.42 -8.07
N TRP A 172 -0.64 2.43 -7.56
CA TRP A 172 -0.25 3.33 -6.48
C TRP A 172 -0.36 4.80 -6.86
N SER A 173 0.01 5.18 -8.10
CA SER A 173 -0.15 6.56 -8.58
C SER A 173 -1.62 6.98 -8.61
N PHE A 174 -2.52 6.10 -9.11
CA PHE A 174 -3.97 6.33 -9.04
C PHE A 174 -4.45 6.44 -7.59
N GLY A 175 -3.93 5.61 -6.68
CA GLY A 175 -4.23 5.68 -5.26
C GLY A 175 -3.93 7.07 -4.67
N TYR A 176 -2.72 7.58 -4.86
CA TYR A 176 -2.37 8.91 -4.36
C TYR A 176 -3.25 10.02 -4.96
N CYS A 177 -3.59 9.94 -6.26
CA CYS A 177 -4.54 10.86 -6.88
C CYS A 177 -5.93 10.75 -6.24
N GLY A 178 -6.41 9.56 -5.93
CA GLY A 178 -7.69 9.32 -5.27
C GLY A 178 -7.73 9.88 -3.86
N GLY A 179 -6.67 9.67 -3.09
CA GLY A 179 -6.52 10.25 -1.76
C GLY A 179 -6.57 11.77 -1.77
N MET A 180 -5.83 12.41 -2.71
CA MET A 180 -5.82 13.86 -2.88
C MET A 180 -7.18 14.40 -3.32
N LEU A 181 -7.87 13.74 -4.25
CA LEU A 181 -9.21 14.16 -4.68
C LEU A 181 -10.20 14.09 -3.52
N THR A 182 -10.23 12.98 -2.81
CA THR A 182 -11.15 12.78 -1.68
C THR A 182 -10.89 13.80 -0.57
N LEU A 183 -9.63 14.05 -0.25
CA LEU A 183 -9.22 15.06 0.72
C LEU A 183 -9.64 16.47 0.25
N GLY A 184 -9.42 16.80 -1.02
CA GLY A 184 -9.83 18.09 -1.60
C GLY A 184 -11.33 18.31 -1.54
N LEU A 185 -12.15 17.30 -1.91
CA LEU A 185 -13.61 17.37 -1.81
C LEU A 185 -14.04 17.50 -0.34
N SER A 186 -13.40 16.77 0.57
CA SER A 186 -13.67 16.88 2.01
C SER A 186 -13.36 18.27 2.54
N LEU A 187 -12.24 18.86 2.11
CA LEU A 187 -11.85 20.21 2.50
C LEU A 187 -12.84 21.27 1.97
N LEU A 188 -13.37 21.10 0.76
CA LEU A 188 -14.43 21.98 0.22
C LEU A 188 -15.68 21.92 1.09
N VAL A 189 -16.09 20.73 1.54
CA VAL A 189 -17.23 20.59 2.48
C VAL A 189 -16.95 21.28 3.79
N VAL A 190 -15.78 21.06 4.37
CA VAL A 190 -15.36 21.67 5.65
C VAL A 190 -15.35 23.20 5.57
N THR A 191 -14.70 23.78 4.53
CA THR A 191 -14.59 25.23 4.37
C THR A 191 -15.95 25.89 4.11
N TRP A 192 -16.80 25.25 3.30
CA TRP A 192 -18.17 25.70 3.04
C TRP A 192 -19.02 25.70 4.34
N ALA A 193 -18.94 24.65 5.14
CA ALA A 193 -19.69 24.51 6.37
C ALA A 193 -19.20 25.50 7.46
N GLN A 194 -17.89 25.64 7.62
CA GLN A 194 -17.30 26.60 8.55
C GLN A 194 -17.65 28.05 8.17
N GLY A 195 -17.66 28.39 6.87
CA GLY A 195 -18.13 29.68 6.38
C GLY A 195 -19.58 30.01 6.72
N ARG A 196 -20.40 28.98 7.08
CA ARG A 196 -21.76 29.12 7.59
C ARG A 196 -21.90 29.00 9.09
N GLY A 197 -20.80 28.92 9.82
CA GLY A 197 -20.78 28.76 11.28
C GLY A 197 -21.20 27.39 11.79
N MET A 198 -21.17 26.34 10.93
CA MET A 198 -21.51 24.98 11.33
C MET A 198 -20.37 24.37 12.18
N THR A 199 -20.72 23.63 13.22
CA THR A 199 -19.78 22.90 14.07
C THR A 199 -19.34 21.59 13.41
N ALA A 200 -18.24 20.98 13.92
CA ALA A 200 -17.72 19.71 13.43
C ALA A 200 -18.76 18.58 13.47
N GLU A 201 -19.62 18.55 14.47
CA GLU A 201 -20.72 17.58 14.60
C GLU A 201 -21.67 17.58 13.40
N HIS A 202 -21.85 18.75 12.77
CA HIS A 202 -22.76 18.90 11.64
C HIS A 202 -22.07 18.62 10.29
N PHE A 203 -20.80 18.97 10.11
CA PHE A 203 -20.16 18.81 8.80
C PHE A 203 -19.35 17.50 8.65
N VAL A 204 -18.85 16.89 9.72
CA VAL A 204 -18.10 15.64 9.63
C VAL A 204 -18.95 14.50 9.05
N PRO A 205 -20.23 14.33 9.39
CA PRO A 205 -21.09 13.35 8.70
C PRO A 205 -21.13 13.53 7.17
N TRP A 206 -21.17 14.77 6.66
CA TRP A 206 -21.13 15.04 5.22
C TRP A 206 -19.78 14.65 4.60
N VAL A 207 -18.67 14.90 5.31
CA VAL A 207 -17.33 14.46 4.87
C VAL A 207 -17.27 12.94 4.77
N ILE A 208 -17.83 12.23 5.75
CA ILE A 208 -17.91 10.77 5.72
C ILE A 208 -18.72 10.28 4.52
N VAL A 209 -19.90 10.88 4.27
CA VAL A 209 -20.76 10.53 3.11
C VAL A 209 -20.02 10.77 1.79
N VAL A 210 -19.32 11.89 1.64
CA VAL A 210 -18.50 12.19 0.45
C VAL A 210 -17.41 11.12 0.27
N THR A 211 -16.67 10.79 1.35
CA THR A 211 -15.63 9.77 1.31
C THR A 211 -16.18 8.40 0.90
N CYS A 212 -17.30 7.98 1.51
CA CYS A 212 -17.98 6.73 1.18
C CYS A 212 -18.50 6.71 -0.26
N SER A 213 -19.02 7.84 -0.74
CA SER A 213 -19.53 7.98 -2.11
C SER A 213 -18.38 7.86 -3.13
N VAL A 214 -17.27 8.55 -2.90
CA VAL A 214 -16.08 8.44 -3.76
C VAL A 214 -15.57 7.00 -3.75
N PHE A 215 -15.47 6.37 -2.57
CA PHE A 215 -15.03 4.98 -2.45
C PHE A 215 -15.95 4.04 -3.25
N ALA A 216 -17.25 4.10 -3.00
CA ALA A 216 -18.22 3.23 -3.66
C ALA A 216 -18.22 3.41 -5.19
N LEU A 217 -18.27 4.66 -5.67
CA LEU A 217 -18.31 4.97 -7.10
C LEU A 217 -17.00 4.58 -7.80
N ALA A 218 -15.85 4.89 -7.21
CA ALA A 218 -14.56 4.56 -7.80
C ALA A 218 -14.24 3.05 -7.73
N ALA A 219 -14.83 2.29 -6.81
CA ALA A 219 -14.70 0.83 -6.76
C ALA A 219 -15.60 0.10 -7.78
N LEU A 220 -16.69 0.73 -8.29
CA LEU A 220 -17.61 0.11 -9.23
C LEU A 220 -16.94 -0.49 -10.49
N PRO A 221 -16.00 0.18 -11.17
CA PRO A 221 -15.31 -0.41 -12.31
C PRO A 221 -14.62 -1.74 -11.96
N SER A 222 -14.02 -1.84 -10.77
CA SER A 222 -13.36 -3.06 -10.31
C SER A 222 -14.36 -4.21 -10.16
N PHE A 223 -15.56 -3.93 -9.66
CA PHE A 223 -16.62 -4.92 -9.50
C PHE A 223 -17.18 -5.41 -10.83
N LEU A 224 -17.26 -4.52 -11.83
CA LEU A 224 -17.83 -4.83 -13.12
C LEU A 224 -16.84 -5.50 -14.08
N LEU A 225 -15.59 -5.06 -14.07
CA LEU A 225 -14.62 -5.40 -15.11
C LEU A 225 -13.54 -6.37 -14.67
N LEU A 226 -13.21 -6.46 -13.37
CA LEU A 226 -12.15 -7.34 -12.86
C LEU A 226 -12.60 -8.81 -12.94
N LYS A 227 -11.80 -9.65 -13.57
CA LYS A 227 -12.11 -11.06 -13.78
C LYS A 227 -11.31 -11.95 -12.82
N GLU A 228 -11.98 -12.94 -12.25
CA GLU A 228 -11.34 -14.03 -11.50
C GLU A 228 -10.66 -14.99 -12.48
N ARG A 229 -9.35 -15.17 -12.34
CA ARG A 229 -8.54 -16.08 -13.16
C ARG A 229 -7.98 -17.26 -12.36
N ALA A 230 -8.05 -17.15 -11.03
CA ALA A 230 -7.65 -18.25 -10.18
C ALA A 230 -8.49 -19.49 -10.48
N ARG A 231 -7.84 -20.60 -10.80
CA ARG A 231 -8.52 -21.90 -10.91
C ARG A 231 -8.63 -22.50 -9.50
N PRO A 232 -9.81 -22.96 -9.08
CA PRO A 232 -9.94 -23.64 -7.80
C PRO A 232 -8.95 -24.80 -7.71
N GLU A 233 -8.11 -24.79 -6.69
CA GLU A 233 -7.24 -25.94 -6.42
C GLU A 233 -8.04 -27.08 -5.79
N ALA A 234 -7.75 -28.30 -6.23
CA ALA A 234 -8.38 -29.51 -5.67
C ALA A 234 -8.02 -29.78 -4.19
N VAL A 235 -6.99 -29.11 -3.67
CA VAL A 235 -6.53 -29.25 -2.29
C VAL A 235 -7.33 -28.32 -1.39
N LYS A 236 -8.26 -28.87 -0.61
CA LYS A 236 -8.96 -28.11 0.43
C LYS A 236 -7.97 -27.65 1.50
N PRO A 237 -7.93 -26.35 1.82
CA PRO A 237 -7.09 -25.87 2.91
C PRO A 237 -7.44 -26.62 4.20
N GLN A 238 -6.44 -27.16 4.88
CA GLN A 238 -6.65 -27.81 6.17
C GLN A 238 -7.32 -26.83 7.14
N ALA A 239 -8.34 -27.32 7.86
CA ALA A 239 -9.04 -26.55 8.90
C ALA A 239 -8.14 -26.41 10.15
N LEU A 240 -7.10 -25.58 10.05
CA LEU A 240 -6.20 -25.26 11.15
C LEU A 240 -6.74 -24.03 11.91
N HIS A 241 -6.56 -24.04 13.23
CA HIS A 241 -6.75 -22.83 14.03
C HIS A 241 -5.87 -21.70 13.48
N MET A 242 -6.38 -20.47 13.52
CA MET A 242 -5.82 -19.26 12.96
C MET A 242 -4.31 -19.09 13.25
N LEU A 243 -3.88 -19.20 14.52
CA LEU A 243 -2.49 -19.13 14.93
C LEU A 243 -1.63 -20.29 14.39
N ARG A 244 -2.18 -21.50 14.36
CA ARG A 244 -1.47 -22.67 13.79
C ARG A 244 -1.30 -22.52 12.29
N ARG A 245 -2.27 -21.91 11.59
CA ARG A 245 -2.14 -21.65 10.17
C ARG A 245 -1.08 -20.60 9.87
N LEU A 246 -1.01 -19.53 10.64
CA LEU A 246 0.05 -18.53 10.52
C LEU A 246 1.45 -19.14 10.74
N ALA A 247 1.59 -19.93 11.82
CA ALA A 247 2.83 -20.64 12.11
C ALA A 247 3.20 -21.64 11.00
N TYR A 248 2.20 -22.35 10.48
CA TYR A 248 2.36 -23.27 9.35
C TYR A 248 2.82 -22.52 8.08
N ALA A 249 2.12 -21.45 7.69
CA ALA A 249 2.48 -20.64 6.53
C ALA A 249 3.90 -20.05 6.64
N TRP A 250 4.29 -19.58 7.83
CA TRP A 250 5.63 -19.10 8.09
C TRP A 250 6.70 -20.20 7.98
N ARG A 251 6.41 -21.38 8.50
CA ARG A 251 7.30 -22.55 8.44
C ARG A 251 7.43 -23.07 7.01
N GLU A 252 6.31 -23.24 6.33
CA GLU A 252 6.23 -23.67 4.93
C GLU A 252 6.98 -22.70 4.00
N THR A 253 6.74 -21.39 4.16
CA THR A 253 7.43 -20.36 3.39
C THR A 253 8.94 -20.43 3.61
N GLY A 254 9.37 -20.76 4.84
CA GLY A 254 10.78 -20.94 5.15
C GLY A 254 11.44 -22.16 4.50
N GLN A 255 10.68 -23.23 4.32
CA GLN A 255 11.17 -24.49 3.75
C GLN A 255 11.14 -24.46 2.22
N HIS A 256 10.02 -24.05 1.62
CA HIS A 256 9.79 -24.13 0.18
C HIS A 256 10.08 -22.80 -0.55
N PHE A 257 9.85 -21.64 0.10
CA PHE A 257 9.99 -20.31 -0.48
C PHE A 257 10.90 -19.38 0.35
N PRO A 258 12.16 -19.76 0.64
CA PRO A 258 13.02 -18.99 1.56
C PRO A 258 13.33 -17.57 1.08
N GLU A 259 13.34 -17.34 -0.25
CA GLU A 259 13.57 -15.99 -0.81
C GLU A 259 12.35 -15.09 -0.54
N PHE A 260 11.14 -15.63 -0.62
CA PHE A 260 9.93 -14.90 -0.24
C PHE A 260 9.92 -14.56 1.26
N ARG A 261 10.30 -15.49 2.13
CA ARG A 261 10.42 -15.22 3.58
C ARG A 261 11.45 -14.13 3.87
N ARG A 262 12.61 -14.13 3.18
CA ARG A 262 13.61 -13.05 3.29
C ARG A 262 13.03 -11.71 2.82
N LEU A 263 12.27 -11.72 1.73
CA LEU A 263 11.55 -10.53 1.26
C LEU A 263 10.56 -10.02 2.29
N LEU A 264 9.76 -10.88 2.93
CA LEU A 264 8.83 -10.47 3.99
C LEU A 264 9.53 -9.80 5.17
N MET A 265 10.67 -10.35 5.62
CA MET A 265 11.48 -9.73 6.67
C MET A 265 12.05 -8.36 6.24
N CYS A 266 12.50 -8.25 5.00
CA CYS A 266 12.95 -6.99 4.41
C CYS A 266 11.80 -5.97 4.39
N ILE A 267 10.61 -6.37 3.93
CA ILE A 267 9.40 -5.52 3.88
C ILE A 267 9.02 -5.07 5.30
N ALA A 268 8.92 -5.98 6.27
CA ALA A 268 8.61 -5.63 7.65
C ALA A 268 9.60 -4.60 8.20
N CYS A 269 10.87 -4.73 7.88
CA CYS A 269 11.90 -3.82 8.34
C CYS A 269 11.74 -2.41 7.73
N TYR A 270 11.76 -2.27 6.41
CA TYR A 270 11.71 -0.93 5.81
C TYR A 270 10.33 -0.27 5.92
N GLN A 271 9.25 -1.06 5.93
CA GLN A 271 7.90 -0.54 6.15
C GLN A 271 7.73 0.05 7.55
N ALA A 272 8.45 -0.43 8.56
CA ALA A 272 8.46 0.21 9.88
C ALA A 272 8.99 1.64 9.80
N GLY A 273 10.07 1.88 9.05
CA GLY A 273 10.56 3.24 8.78
C GLY A 273 9.55 4.10 8.03
N ILE A 274 8.90 3.56 6.99
CA ILE A 274 7.86 4.27 6.23
C ILE A 274 6.67 4.62 7.14
N SER A 275 6.24 3.69 8.00
CA SER A 275 5.12 3.92 8.91
C SER A 275 5.41 5.06 9.90
N VAL A 276 6.67 5.20 10.36
CA VAL A 276 7.09 6.37 11.15
C VAL A 276 6.89 7.66 10.36
N VAL A 277 7.38 7.70 9.12
CA VAL A 277 7.26 8.91 8.29
C VAL A 277 5.79 9.27 8.03
N ILE A 278 4.94 8.28 7.70
CA ILE A 278 3.51 8.53 7.44
C ILE A 278 2.80 9.10 8.68
N THR A 279 3.07 8.53 9.88
CA THR A 279 2.33 8.89 11.09
C THR A 279 2.89 10.09 11.82
N LEU A 280 4.18 10.35 11.72
CA LEU A 280 4.89 11.30 12.59
C LEU A 280 5.57 12.44 11.84
N ALA A 281 5.50 12.49 10.49
CA ALA A 281 6.09 13.59 9.73
C ALA A 281 5.48 14.95 10.10
N ALA A 282 4.16 15.00 10.35
CA ALA A 282 3.48 16.21 10.80
C ALA A 282 3.94 16.65 12.19
N VAL A 283 4.13 15.71 13.11
CA VAL A 283 4.66 15.98 14.46
C VAL A 283 6.08 16.51 14.36
N TYR A 284 6.94 15.87 13.57
CA TYR A 284 8.31 16.32 13.36
C TYR A 284 8.35 17.74 12.75
N ALA A 285 7.51 18.01 11.74
CA ALA A 285 7.42 19.32 11.11
C ALA A 285 6.96 20.42 12.10
N SER A 286 6.00 20.09 13.00
CA SER A 286 5.54 21.00 14.05
C SER A 286 6.61 21.23 15.12
N GLU A 287 7.09 20.15 15.73
CA GLU A 287 7.93 20.21 16.94
C GLU A 287 9.39 20.65 16.62
N VAL A 288 9.92 20.24 15.47
CA VAL A 288 11.34 20.49 15.12
C VAL A 288 11.50 21.71 14.21
N MET A 289 10.57 21.87 13.25
CA MET A 289 10.67 22.94 12.24
C MET A 289 9.74 24.12 12.53
N GLY A 290 8.86 24.03 13.53
CA GLY A 290 7.90 25.09 13.89
C GLY A 290 6.87 25.37 12.78
N PHE A 291 6.52 24.37 11.96
CA PHE A 291 5.57 24.56 10.86
C PHE A 291 4.17 24.81 11.39
N SER A 292 3.52 25.83 10.82
CA SER A 292 2.11 26.10 11.05
C SER A 292 1.21 25.03 10.39
N THR A 293 -0.04 24.92 10.85
CA THR A 293 -1.02 23.98 10.30
C THR A 293 -1.16 24.05 8.76
N PRO A 294 -1.21 25.26 8.13
CA PRO A 294 -1.23 25.35 6.67
C PRO A 294 0.03 24.80 6.00
N GLN A 295 1.20 25.01 6.59
CA GLN A 295 2.46 24.46 6.08
C GLN A 295 2.51 22.93 6.18
N ILE A 296 1.96 22.35 7.26
CA ILE A 296 1.82 20.91 7.43
C ILE A 296 0.87 20.31 6.37
N MET A 297 -0.25 20.99 6.09
CA MET A 297 -1.17 20.56 5.03
C MET A 297 -0.47 20.57 3.66
N LEU A 298 0.26 21.65 3.35
CA LEU A 298 1.05 21.74 2.12
C LEU A 298 2.13 20.65 2.04
N LEU A 299 2.76 20.31 3.18
CA LEU A 299 3.72 19.22 3.29
C LEU A 299 3.08 17.89 2.88
N VAL A 300 1.92 17.57 3.42
CA VAL A 300 1.18 16.33 3.09
C VAL A 300 0.84 16.28 1.60
N PHE A 301 0.36 17.38 1.02
CA PHE A 301 0.10 17.47 -0.42
C PHE A 301 1.36 17.25 -1.26
N THR A 302 2.47 17.88 -0.90
CA THR A 302 3.75 17.75 -1.60
C THR A 302 4.26 16.31 -1.56
N VAL A 303 4.19 15.64 -0.40
CA VAL A 303 4.57 14.23 -0.25
C VAL A 303 3.68 13.34 -1.11
N ASN A 304 2.37 13.55 -1.17
CA ASN A 304 1.47 12.75 -1.99
C ASN A 304 1.68 12.96 -3.50
N ILE A 305 1.95 14.19 -3.95
CA ILE A 305 2.32 14.47 -5.35
C ILE A 305 3.62 13.76 -5.70
N GLY A 306 4.63 13.89 -4.84
CA GLY A 306 5.90 13.18 -4.98
C GLY A 306 5.72 11.67 -5.04
N ALA A 307 4.85 11.11 -4.20
CA ALA A 307 4.56 9.68 -4.17
C ALA A 307 3.84 9.20 -5.44
N ALA A 308 2.88 9.97 -5.95
CA ALA A 308 2.24 9.67 -7.22
C ALA A 308 3.25 9.66 -8.38
N ALA A 309 4.09 10.71 -8.46
CA ALA A 309 5.11 10.84 -9.48
C ALA A 309 6.18 9.73 -9.37
N GLY A 310 6.63 9.43 -8.14
CA GLY A 310 7.59 8.37 -7.84
C GLY A 310 7.07 6.99 -8.23
N ALA A 311 5.86 6.64 -7.82
CA ALA A 311 5.24 5.36 -8.15
C ALA A 311 5.11 5.19 -9.68
N PHE A 312 4.64 6.23 -10.38
CA PHE A 312 4.44 6.18 -11.83
C PHE A 312 5.76 6.04 -12.57
N SER A 313 6.71 6.94 -12.34
CA SER A 313 7.96 7.00 -13.10
C SER A 313 8.89 5.83 -12.79
N PHE A 314 9.01 5.49 -11.50
CA PHE A 314 9.94 4.46 -11.07
C PHE A 314 9.48 3.04 -11.38
N GLY A 315 8.19 2.83 -11.61
CA GLY A 315 7.68 1.56 -12.13
C GLY A 315 8.30 1.16 -13.47
N TYR A 316 8.53 2.12 -14.37
CA TYR A 316 9.24 1.90 -15.63
C TYR A 316 10.75 1.64 -15.43
N VAL A 317 11.36 2.34 -14.48
CA VAL A 317 12.76 2.11 -14.11
C VAL A 317 12.92 0.69 -13.55
N GLN A 318 12.03 0.30 -12.65
CA GLN A 318 12.01 -1.02 -12.03
C GLN A 318 11.90 -2.16 -13.05
N ASP A 319 11.07 -2.00 -14.08
CA ASP A 319 10.93 -3.00 -15.15
C ASP A 319 12.22 -3.12 -16.00
N ARG A 320 13.04 -2.05 -16.10
CA ARG A 320 14.29 -2.03 -16.87
C ARG A 320 15.49 -2.58 -16.11
N ILE A 321 15.67 -2.13 -14.86
CA ILE A 321 16.85 -2.48 -14.05
C ILE A 321 16.62 -3.70 -13.15
N GLY A 322 15.36 -4.16 -13.04
CA GLY A 322 14.93 -5.24 -12.17
C GLY A 322 14.42 -4.75 -10.81
N HIS A 323 13.63 -5.60 -10.16
CA HIS A 323 12.94 -5.25 -8.92
C HIS A 323 13.89 -5.00 -7.73
N LYS A 324 14.90 -5.87 -7.55
CA LYS A 324 15.84 -5.78 -6.42
C LYS A 324 16.71 -4.52 -6.48
N PRO A 325 17.40 -4.18 -7.60
CA PRO A 325 18.15 -2.92 -7.69
C PRO A 325 17.28 -1.68 -7.53
N ALA A 326 16.07 -1.69 -8.09
CA ALA A 326 15.13 -0.58 -7.95
C ALA A 326 14.77 -0.32 -6.49
N LEU A 327 14.42 -1.36 -5.73
CA LEU A 327 14.14 -1.23 -4.31
C LEU A 327 15.38 -0.79 -3.52
N ALA A 328 16.57 -1.28 -3.86
CA ALA A 328 17.82 -0.87 -3.21
C ALA A 328 18.09 0.63 -3.39
N ILE A 329 17.96 1.16 -4.61
CA ILE A 329 18.09 2.60 -4.90
C ILE A 329 17.09 3.40 -4.06
N THR A 330 15.86 2.93 -3.97
CA THR A 330 14.82 3.62 -3.19
C THR A 330 15.11 3.61 -1.69
N LEU A 331 15.62 2.49 -1.14
CA LEU A 331 16.04 2.41 0.26
C LEU A 331 17.24 3.33 0.55
N CYS A 332 18.20 3.44 -0.39
CA CYS A 332 19.25 4.46 -0.30
C CYS A 332 18.67 5.88 -0.30
N GLY A 333 17.67 6.15 -1.15
CA GLY A 333 16.95 7.42 -1.15
C GLY A 333 16.30 7.73 0.22
N TRP A 334 15.70 6.73 0.86
CA TRP A 334 15.14 6.86 2.21
C TRP A 334 16.21 7.17 3.26
N ILE A 335 17.38 6.54 3.19
CA ILE A 335 18.51 6.83 4.10
C ILE A 335 18.97 8.28 3.90
N VAL A 336 19.15 8.72 2.67
CA VAL A 336 19.50 10.13 2.34
C VAL A 336 18.43 11.08 2.88
N MET A 337 17.15 10.76 2.68
CA MET A 337 16.04 11.56 3.21
C MET A 337 16.12 11.74 4.72
N VAL A 338 16.38 10.65 5.47
CA VAL A 338 16.52 10.70 6.94
C VAL A 338 17.71 11.58 7.34
N LEU A 339 18.85 11.46 6.67
CA LEU A 339 20.02 12.28 6.94
C LEU A 339 19.78 13.76 6.65
N VAL A 340 19.10 14.08 5.53
CA VAL A 340 18.70 15.45 5.18
C VAL A 340 17.71 16.01 6.20
N ALA A 341 16.69 15.23 6.60
CA ALA A 341 15.72 15.64 7.62
C ALA A 341 16.36 15.86 8.99
N TYR A 342 17.31 14.99 9.40
CA TYR A 342 18.07 15.13 10.62
C TYR A 342 18.92 16.42 10.63
N ALA A 343 19.61 16.69 9.51
CA ALA A 343 20.49 17.87 9.35
C ALA A 343 19.70 19.17 9.06
N ALA A 344 18.39 19.08 8.78
CA ALA A 344 17.58 20.25 8.43
C ALA A 344 17.46 21.22 9.61
N VAL A 345 18.02 22.42 9.43
CA VAL A 345 17.88 23.57 10.35
C VAL A 345 17.01 24.69 9.73
N THR A 346 16.74 24.60 8.43
CA THR A 346 15.94 25.58 7.70
C THR A 346 14.80 24.92 6.96
N ALA A 347 13.68 25.62 6.79
CA ALA A 347 12.50 25.13 6.09
C ALA A 347 12.82 24.62 4.66
N PRO A 348 13.59 25.32 3.80
CA PRO A 348 13.91 24.82 2.45
C PRO A 348 14.58 23.45 2.44
N VAL A 349 15.53 23.19 3.35
CA VAL A 349 16.21 21.88 3.45
C VAL A 349 15.22 20.80 3.86
N PHE A 350 14.29 21.10 4.77
CA PHE A 350 13.25 20.16 5.16
C PHE A 350 12.26 19.86 4.01
N TRP A 351 11.93 20.85 3.17
CA TRP A 351 11.13 20.64 1.96
C TRP A 351 11.79 19.69 0.96
N VAL A 352 13.13 19.73 0.83
CA VAL A 352 13.88 18.75 0.03
C VAL A 352 13.71 17.34 0.61
N ALA A 353 13.86 17.18 1.92
CA ALA A 353 13.62 15.90 2.58
C ALA A 353 12.19 15.39 2.35
N ALA A 354 11.18 16.26 2.48
CA ALA A 354 9.79 15.92 2.27
C ALA A 354 9.49 15.48 0.82
N THR A 355 10.06 16.18 -0.17
CA THR A 355 9.90 15.82 -1.58
C THR A 355 10.55 14.46 -1.86
N LEU A 356 11.74 14.22 -1.32
CA LEU A 356 12.44 12.94 -1.43
C LEU A 356 11.65 11.81 -0.74
N ALA A 357 11.08 12.09 0.45
CA ALA A 357 10.21 11.15 1.15
C ALA A 357 9.02 10.73 0.28
N GLY A 358 8.35 11.71 -0.37
CA GLY A 358 7.25 11.43 -1.30
C GLY A 358 7.70 10.52 -2.44
N LEU A 359 8.74 10.90 -3.18
CA LEU A 359 9.27 10.10 -4.29
C LEU A 359 9.61 8.67 -3.84
N CYS A 360 10.31 8.53 -2.72
CA CYS A 360 10.68 7.22 -2.19
C CYS A 360 9.47 6.42 -1.69
N MET A 361 8.46 7.07 -1.11
CA MET A 361 7.24 6.41 -0.64
C MET A 361 6.52 5.69 -1.79
N GLY A 362 6.20 6.42 -2.85
CA GLY A 362 5.51 5.84 -3.99
C GLY A 362 6.28 4.70 -4.64
N THR A 363 7.59 4.88 -4.83
CA THR A 363 8.45 3.85 -5.42
C THR A 363 8.57 2.60 -4.55
N THR A 364 8.74 2.76 -3.24
CA THR A 364 8.89 1.62 -2.31
C THR A 364 7.62 0.79 -2.22
N GLN A 365 6.46 1.45 -2.13
CA GLN A 365 5.16 0.77 -2.08
C GLN A 365 4.90 -0.02 -3.37
N SER A 366 5.14 0.60 -4.52
CA SER A 366 5.01 -0.06 -5.82
C SER A 366 5.99 -1.24 -5.96
N ALA A 367 7.26 -1.05 -5.58
CA ALA A 367 8.29 -2.07 -5.70
C ALA A 367 8.03 -3.27 -4.78
N GLY A 368 7.62 -3.04 -3.54
CA GLY A 368 7.29 -4.09 -2.59
C GLY A 368 6.13 -4.97 -3.08
N ARG A 369 5.05 -4.36 -3.58
CA ARG A 369 3.90 -5.07 -4.17
C ARG A 369 4.31 -5.88 -5.41
N ALA A 370 5.11 -5.30 -6.30
CA ALA A 370 5.58 -5.98 -7.50
C ALA A 370 6.51 -7.16 -7.19
N MET A 371 7.44 -7.03 -6.23
CA MET A 371 8.33 -8.11 -5.80
C MET A 371 7.55 -9.25 -5.13
N THR A 372 6.57 -8.93 -4.30
CA THR A 372 5.65 -9.91 -3.70
C THR A 372 4.95 -10.71 -4.79
N GLY A 373 4.37 -10.03 -5.79
CA GLY A 373 3.71 -10.67 -6.91
C GLY A 373 4.64 -11.48 -7.81
N ALA A 374 5.91 -11.05 -7.96
CA ALA A 374 6.90 -11.78 -8.73
C ALA A 374 7.31 -13.10 -8.09
N LEU A 375 7.39 -13.16 -6.76
CA LEU A 375 7.80 -14.37 -6.02
C LEU A 375 6.63 -15.27 -5.59
N ALA A 376 5.39 -14.79 -5.65
CA ALA A 376 4.21 -15.57 -5.27
C ALA A 376 3.87 -16.63 -6.33
N PRO A 377 3.58 -17.89 -5.94
CA PRO A 377 3.07 -18.93 -6.85
C PRO A 377 1.71 -18.54 -7.44
N ALA A 378 1.46 -18.90 -8.72
CA ALA A 378 0.26 -18.48 -9.43
C ALA A 378 -1.06 -18.96 -8.79
N GLY A 379 -1.08 -20.15 -8.18
CA GLY A 379 -2.26 -20.71 -7.50
C GLY A 379 -2.49 -20.19 -6.08
N ARG A 380 -1.53 -19.47 -5.47
CA ARG A 380 -1.56 -19.07 -4.06
C ARG A 380 -1.34 -17.55 -3.86
N LEU A 381 -1.80 -16.74 -4.79
CA LEU A 381 -1.54 -15.31 -4.77
C LEU A 381 -2.15 -14.61 -3.55
N ALA A 382 -3.41 -14.87 -3.22
CA ALA A 382 -4.07 -14.23 -2.09
C ALA A 382 -3.45 -14.67 -0.75
N GLU A 383 -3.00 -15.93 -0.64
CA GLU A 383 -2.28 -16.42 0.54
C GLU A 383 -0.92 -15.70 0.70
N PHE A 384 -0.13 -15.57 -0.36
CA PHE A 384 1.17 -14.88 -0.30
C PHE A 384 1.02 -13.37 -0.05
N PHE A 385 0.03 -12.73 -0.65
CA PHE A 385 -0.29 -11.34 -0.35
C PHE A 385 -0.84 -11.14 1.07
N SER A 386 -1.48 -12.15 1.67
CA SER A 386 -1.85 -12.10 3.08
C SER A 386 -0.65 -12.09 4.02
N LEU A 387 0.42 -12.81 3.68
CA LEU A 387 1.69 -12.76 4.43
C LEU A 387 2.41 -11.40 4.23
N TRP A 388 2.32 -10.82 3.04
CA TRP A 388 2.78 -9.46 2.78
C TRP A 388 2.02 -8.45 3.66
N THR A 389 0.69 -8.53 3.71
CA THR A 389 -0.15 -7.71 4.59
C THR A 389 0.26 -7.88 6.05
N PHE A 390 0.50 -9.12 6.49
CA PHE A 390 1.00 -9.38 7.84
C PHE A 390 2.29 -8.60 8.13
N ALA A 391 3.27 -8.64 7.22
CA ALA A 391 4.54 -7.94 7.38
C ALA A 391 4.36 -6.41 7.42
N VAL A 392 3.47 -5.86 6.59
CA VAL A 392 3.15 -4.43 6.54
C VAL A 392 2.47 -3.97 7.83
N GLN A 393 1.47 -4.72 8.32
CA GLN A 393 0.76 -4.35 9.54
C GLN A 393 1.62 -4.50 10.80
N LEU A 394 2.48 -5.50 10.85
CA LEU A 394 3.48 -5.63 11.91
C LEU A 394 4.40 -4.41 11.94
N ALA A 395 4.86 -3.96 10.78
CA ALA A 395 5.69 -2.77 10.62
C ALA A 395 4.95 -1.49 11.07
N ALA A 396 3.65 -1.37 10.77
CA ALA A 396 2.83 -0.23 11.16
C ALA A 396 2.68 -0.09 12.69
N VAL A 397 2.90 -1.18 13.43
CA VAL A 397 2.94 -1.16 14.90
C VAL A 397 4.36 -0.88 15.41
N ILE A 398 5.37 -1.59 14.88
CA ILE A 398 6.75 -1.52 15.36
C ILE A 398 7.36 -0.14 15.12
N GLY A 399 7.15 0.44 13.93
CA GLY A 399 7.78 1.70 13.55
C GLY A 399 7.42 2.86 14.50
N PRO A 400 6.14 3.27 14.57
CA PRO A 400 5.71 4.37 15.45
C PRO A 400 6.01 4.11 16.93
N LEU A 401 5.90 2.85 17.38
CA LEU A 401 6.25 2.49 18.75
C LEU A 401 7.73 2.73 19.04
N THR A 402 8.62 2.34 18.11
CA THR A 402 10.07 2.57 18.25
C THR A 402 10.39 4.07 18.32
N TYR A 403 9.78 4.88 17.46
CA TYR A 403 9.95 6.33 17.48
C TYR A 403 9.47 6.92 18.81
N GLY A 404 8.28 6.51 19.27
CA GLY A 404 7.72 6.96 20.57
C GLY A 404 8.60 6.59 21.75
N LEU A 405 9.19 5.37 21.77
CA LEU A 405 10.11 4.93 22.81
C LEU A 405 11.40 5.76 22.82
N VAL A 406 11.93 6.09 21.63
CA VAL A 406 13.13 6.93 21.53
C VAL A 406 12.83 8.35 22.01
N THR A 407 11.75 8.98 21.57
CA THR A 407 11.39 10.33 22.03
C THR A 407 11.13 10.37 23.52
N TRP A 408 10.44 9.36 24.07
CA TRP A 408 10.22 9.25 25.51
C TRP A 408 11.52 9.09 26.31
N GLY A 409 12.41 8.19 25.88
CA GLY A 409 13.69 7.93 26.56
C GLY A 409 14.73 9.05 26.41
N THR A 410 14.51 9.98 25.48
CA THR A 410 15.43 11.12 25.19
C THR A 410 14.80 12.48 25.43
N GLU A 411 13.77 12.53 26.30
CA GLU A 411 13.10 13.77 26.73
C GLU A 411 12.61 14.65 25.55
N GLY A 412 12.05 14.00 24.50
CA GLY A 412 11.50 14.69 23.34
C GLY A 412 12.48 14.94 22.19
N ASN A 413 13.61 14.25 22.11
CA ASN A 413 14.55 14.42 21.00
C ASN A 413 14.05 13.78 19.70
N HIS A 414 13.17 14.49 18.97
CA HIS A 414 12.60 14.06 17.68
C HIS A 414 13.67 13.91 16.58
N ARG A 415 14.79 14.68 16.64
CA ARG A 415 15.90 14.54 15.68
C ARG A 415 16.59 13.20 15.82
N LEU A 416 16.85 12.75 17.06
CA LEU A 416 17.42 11.43 17.29
C LEU A 416 16.44 10.32 16.87
N ALA A 417 15.14 10.50 17.13
CA ALA A 417 14.12 9.52 16.77
C ALA A 417 14.03 9.32 15.25
N ILE A 418 14.11 10.40 14.44
CA ILE A 418 14.11 10.25 12.97
C ILE A 418 15.41 9.58 12.48
N LEU A 419 16.56 9.85 13.11
CA LEU A 419 17.81 9.20 12.77
C LEU A 419 17.77 7.69 13.07
N VAL A 420 17.21 7.30 14.23
CA VAL A 420 16.99 5.88 14.58
C VAL A 420 16.04 5.21 13.57
N THR A 421 15.04 5.93 13.06
CA THR A 421 14.16 5.45 11.97
C THR A 421 14.97 5.06 10.74
N GLY A 422 16.09 5.73 10.45
CA GLY A 422 17.00 5.38 9.37
C GLY A 422 17.56 3.96 9.47
N LEU A 423 17.69 3.41 10.68
CA LEU A 423 18.18 2.03 10.88
C LEU A 423 17.22 0.98 10.28
N PHE A 424 15.92 1.27 10.21
CA PHE A 424 14.96 0.40 9.52
C PHE A 424 15.24 0.32 8.02
N PHE A 425 15.63 1.41 7.39
CA PHE A 425 15.97 1.41 5.95
C PHE A 425 17.31 0.73 5.71
N VAL A 426 18.31 0.93 6.59
CA VAL A 426 19.60 0.22 6.54
C VAL A 426 19.39 -1.28 6.74
N GLY A 427 18.62 -1.68 7.76
CA GLY A 427 18.26 -3.08 8.00
C GLY A 427 17.50 -3.70 6.82
N GLY A 428 16.57 -2.95 6.24
CA GLY A 428 15.87 -3.34 5.01
C GLY A 428 16.83 -3.57 3.85
N LEU A 429 17.80 -2.69 3.63
CA LEU A 429 18.83 -2.83 2.59
C LEU A 429 19.72 -4.05 2.79
N ILE A 430 20.15 -4.31 4.05
CA ILE A 430 20.93 -5.50 4.42
C ILE A 430 20.11 -6.78 4.17
N LEU A 431 18.82 -6.79 4.56
CA LEU A 431 17.95 -7.94 4.31
C LEU A 431 17.70 -8.14 2.82
N LEU A 432 17.51 -7.05 2.05
CA LEU A 432 17.35 -7.09 0.60
C LEU A 432 18.56 -7.68 -0.10
N SER A 433 19.79 -7.40 0.38
CA SER A 433 21.01 -7.97 -0.21
C SER A 433 21.00 -9.51 -0.20
N ARG A 434 20.35 -10.10 0.82
CA ARG A 434 20.23 -11.56 1.00
C ARG A 434 19.11 -12.21 0.17
N VAL A 435 18.26 -11.43 -0.50
CA VAL A 435 17.20 -11.94 -1.38
C VAL A 435 17.79 -12.26 -2.76
N ASP A 436 17.64 -13.50 -3.21
CA ASP A 436 18.02 -13.92 -4.56
C ASP A 436 16.76 -14.06 -5.43
N MET A 437 16.54 -13.07 -6.31
CA MET A 437 15.36 -13.04 -7.18
C MET A 437 15.35 -14.18 -8.20
N GLN A 438 16.51 -14.58 -8.73
CA GLN A 438 16.57 -15.65 -9.73
C GLN A 438 16.22 -16.99 -9.11
N ARG A 439 16.78 -17.29 -7.93
CA ARG A 439 16.45 -18.49 -7.16
C ARG A 439 14.99 -18.53 -6.73
N GLY A 440 14.44 -17.38 -6.34
CA GLY A 440 13.04 -17.25 -5.96
C GLY A 440 12.10 -17.52 -7.13
N LEU A 441 12.37 -16.96 -8.31
CA LEU A 441 11.62 -17.17 -9.54
C LEU A 441 11.66 -18.64 -10.00
N ALA A 442 12.83 -19.29 -9.93
CA ALA A 442 12.98 -20.71 -10.28
C ALA A 442 12.09 -21.61 -9.39
N ARG A 443 12.03 -21.34 -8.08
CA ARG A 443 11.18 -22.10 -7.14
C ARG A 443 9.69 -21.86 -7.33
N ARG A 444 9.29 -20.66 -7.74
CA ARG A 444 7.89 -20.35 -8.08
C ARG A 444 7.36 -21.25 -9.20
N HIS A 445 8.19 -21.58 -10.18
CA HIS A 445 7.80 -22.40 -11.33
C HIS A 445 7.81 -23.92 -11.01
N ALA A 446 8.50 -24.32 -9.95
CA ALA A 446 8.59 -25.72 -9.54
C ALA A 446 7.48 -26.11 -8.53
N ALA A 447 6.74 -25.14 -8.00
CA ALA A 447 5.61 -25.30 -7.08
C ALA A 447 4.28 -25.09 -7.79
#